data_356b5e88f35bca30acc453d3b8a77057
#
_entry.id   356b5e88f35bca30acc453d3b8a77057
#
_cell.length_a   1.000
_cell.length_b   1.000
_cell.length_c   1.000
_cell.angle_alpha   90.00
_cell.angle_beta   90.00
_cell.angle_gamma   90.00
#
_symmetry.space_group_name_H-M   'P 1'
#
loop_
_entity.id
_entity.type
_entity.pdbx_description
1 polymer ?
#
loop_
_entity_poly.entity_id
_entity_poly.type
_entity_poly.pdbx_seq_one_letter_code
_entity_poly.pdbx_strand_id
1 'polypeptide(L)'
;MSKFTPKNSYDVHVDEEFGITEAVATLDNGDFGSRTIRFETGQLARQADGSVTTYLDDETMMLATTTASNQPREGFDFFPLTVDVEERMYAAGKIPGSFFRREGRPSTQAILACRLIDRPLRPTFVKGLRNEVQVVITVMSQHPEAVSYTHLRAHETRGNL
;
A
#
# COMPACT_ATOMS: atom_id res chain seq x y z
N MET A 1 -15.83 20.79 -27.97
CA MET A 1 -15.18 20.08 -26.86
C MET A 1 -15.04 18.61 -27.25
N SER A 2 -13.85 18.18 -27.59
CA SER A 2 -13.55 16.76 -27.85
C SER A 2 -13.75 15.98 -26.57
N LYS A 3 -14.62 14.96 -26.57
CA LYS A 3 -14.81 14.08 -25.42
C LYS A 3 -13.54 13.25 -25.26
N PHE A 4 -12.81 13.45 -24.17
CA PHE A 4 -11.70 12.60 -23.80
C PHE A 4 -12.22 11.17 -23.59
N THR A 5 -11.66 10.24 -24.35
CA THR A 5 -11.96 8.80 -24.19
C THR A 5 -10.67 8.16 -23.67
N PRO A 6 -10.59 7.77 -22.39
CA PRO A 6 -9.39 7.19 -21.82
C PRO A 6 -9.04 5.85 -22.48
N LYS A 7 -7.78 5.67 -22.83
CA LYS A 7 -7.24 4.41 -23.35
C LYS A 7 -6.56 3.65 -22.21
N ASN A 8 -7.36 2.98 -21.40
CA ASN A 8 -6.84 2.11 -20.36
C ASN A 8 -6.55 0.71 -20.93
N SER A 9 -5.47 0.12 -20.52
CA SER A 9 -5.12 -1.27 -20.83
C SER A 9 -4.79 -2.04 -19.54
N TYR A 10 -4.99 -3.34 -19.57
CA TYR A 10 -4.55 -4.23 -18.52
C TYR A 10 -4.00 -5.51 -19.13
N ASP A 11 -3.05 -6.10 -18.46
CA ASP A 11 -2.44 -7.39 -18.80
C ASP A 11 -2.22 -8.20 -17.53
N VAL A 12 -2.31 -9.53 -17.64
CA VAL A 12 -2.07 -10.45 -16.53
C VAL A 12 -1.12 -11.54 -17.01
N HIS A 13 0.01 -11.65 -16.34
CA HIS A 13 1.02 -12.67 -16.57
C HIS A 13 1.10 -13.61 -15.37
N VAL A 14 1.14 -14.92 -15.65
CA VAL A 14 1.28 -15.95 -14.63
C VAL A 14 2.53 -16.77 -14.96
N ASP A 15 3.49 -16.75 -14.06
CA ASP A 15 4.66 -17.60 -14.11
C ASP A 15 4.41 -18.84 -13.24
N GLU A 16 4.07 -19.95 -13.90
CA GLU A 16 3.74 -21.21 -13.21
C GLU A 16 4.99 -21.87 -12.58
N GLU A 17 6.17 -21.61 -13.10
CA GLU A 17 7.43 -22.21 -12.59
C GLU A 17 7.77 -21.64 -11.21
N PHE A 18 7.65 -20.34 -11.03
CA PHE A 18 7.94 -19.65 -9.76
C PHE A 18 6.70 -19.37 -8.90
N GLY A 19 5.50 -19.61 -9.44
CA GLY A 19 4.23 -19.33 -8.77
C GLY A 19 3.99 -17.84 -8.57
N ILE A 20 4.47 -16.99 -9.49
CA ILE A 20 4.32 -15.55 -9.46
C ILE A 20 3.18 -15.15 -10.39
N THR A 21 2.30 -14.31 -9.90
CA THR A 21 1.25 -13.69 -10.71
C THR A 21 1.45 -12.19 -10.72
N GLU A 22 1.47 -11.62 -11.92
CA GLU A 22 1.63 -10.19 -12.14
C GLU A 22 0.43 -9.65 -12.91
N ALA A 23 -0.12 -8.54 -12.47
CA ALA A 23 -1.17 -7.82 -13.17
C ALA A 23 -0.76 -6.36 -13.36
N VAL A 24 -0.77 -5.89 -14.59
CA VAL A 24 -0.36 -4.55 -14.97
C VAL A 24 -1.57 -3.80 -15.51
N ALA A 25 -1.81 -2.60 -15.01
CA ALA A 25 -2.83 -1.69 -15.51
C ALA A 25 -2.21 -0.36 -15.90
N THR A 26 -2.43 0.08 -17.14
CA THR A 26 -2.03 1.42 -17.59
C THR A 26 -3.25 2.31 -17.65
N LEU A 27 -3.19 3.41 -16.93
CA LEU A 27 -4.24 4.42 -16.84
C LEU A 27 -3.86 5.64 -17.65
N ASP A 28 -4.71 6.01 -18.60
CA ASP A 28 -4.55 7.20 -19.42
C ASP A 28 -5.21 8.39 -18.72
N ASN A 29 -4.40 9.34 -18.26
CA ASN A 29 -4.84 10.56 -17.61
C ASN A 29 -4.91 11.77 -18.58
N GLY A 30 -4.92 11.53 -19.88
CA GLY A 30 -4.99 12.59 -20.90
C GLY A 30 -3.75 13.48 -20.88
N ASP A 31 -3.96 14.80 -20.68
CA ASP A 31 -2.89 15.80 -20.68
C ASP A 31 -1.86 15.62 -19.54
N PHE A 32 -2.19 14.81 -18.52
CA PHE A 32 -1.30 14.49 -17.40
C PHE A 32 -0.44 13.23 -17.62
N GLY A 33 -0.48 12.68 -18.84
CA GLY A 33 0.26 11.47 -19.20
C GLY A 33 -0.42 10.18 -18.74
N SER A 34 0.23 9.06 -19.01
CA SER A 34 -0.22 7.74 -18.54
C SER A 34 0.52 7.34 -17.27
N ARG A 35 -0.17 6.57 -16.41
CA ARG A 35 0.40 5.97 -15.21
C ARG A 35 0.24 4.47 -15.26
N THR A 36 1.26 3.76 -14.83
CA THR A 36 1.26 2.29 -14.78
C THR A 36 1.19 1.84 -13.33
N ILE A 37 0.22 0.99 -13.03
CA ILE A 37 0.10 0.32 -11.74
C ILE A 37 0.31 -1.17 -11.98
N ARG A 38 1.26 -1.76 -11.27
CA ARG A 38 1.58 -3.18 -11.33
C ARG A 38 1.35 -3.82 -9.96
N PHE A 39 0.65 -4.93 -9.96
CA PHE A 39 0.44 -5.77 -8.78
C PHE A 39 1.15 -7.09 -9.00
N GLU A 40 1.87 -7.55 -8.00
CA GLU A 40 2.61 -8.80 -8.04
C GLU A 40 2.35 -9.59 -6.76
N THR A 41 2.11 -10.89 -6.89
CA THR A 41 1.96 -11.80 -5.77
C THR A 41 2.78 -13.07 -5.99
N GLY A 42 3.19 -13.71 -4.89
CA GLY A 42 3.95 -14.98 -4.92
C GLY A 42 5.46 -14.82 -4.82
N GLN A 43 6.03 -13.63 -5.01
CA GLN A 43 7.48 -13.42 -4.94
C GLN A 43 7.94 -13.09 -3.51
N LEU A 44 7.32 -12.08 -2.88
CA LEU A 44 7.70 -11.61 -1.55
C LEU A 44 6.72 -12.09 -0.47
N ALA A 45 7.23 -12.16 0.77
CA ALA A 45 6.45 -12.48 1.96
C ALA A 45 5.63 -13.78 1.86
N ARG A 46 6.21 -14.86 1.32
CA ARG A 46 5.56 -16.16 1.11
C ARG A 46 5.07 -16.86 2.38
N GLN A 47 5.47 -16.40 3.56
CA GLN A 47 5.01 -16.94 4.84
C GLN A 47 3.75 -16.23 5.37
N ALA A 48 3.34 -15.12 4.77
CA ALA A 48 2.08 -14.48 5.10
C ALA A 48 0.91 -15.23 4.44
N ASP A 49 -0.27 -15.15 5.03
CA ASP A 49 -1.50 -15.75 4.46
C ASP A 49 -1.89 -15.10 3.14
N GLY A 50 -1.50 -13.84 2.95
CA GLY A 50 -1.61 -13.13 1.68
C GLY A 50 -0.55 -12.07 1.57
N SER A 51 0.01 -11.89 0.37
CA SER A 51 0.97 -10.82 0.08
C SER A 51 0.79 -10.28 -1.32
N VAL A 52 0.88 -8.97 -1.45
CA VAL A 52 0.84 -8.27 -2.74
C VAL A 52 1.87 -7.15 -2.72
N THR A 53 2.69 -7.11 -3.74
CA THR A 53 3.56 -5.97 -4.02
C THR A 53 2.89 -5.08 -5.06
N THR A 54 2.84 -3.80 -4.78
CA THR A 54 2.25 -2.80 -5.69
C THR A 54 3.33 -1.84 -6.14
N TYR A 55 3.43 -1.65 -7.44
CA TYR A 55 4.34 -0.69 -8.06
C TYR A 55 3.54 0.43 -8.73
N LEU A 56 4.00 1.65 -8.60
CA LEU A 56 3.51 2.81 -9.36
C LEU A 56 4.66 3.34 -10.20
N ASP A 57 4.50 3.25 -11.53
CA ASP A 57 5.51 3.65 -12.54
C ASP A 57 6.89 3.00 -12.31
N ASP A 58 6.92 1.78 -11.76
CA ASP A 58 8.12 1.00 -11.39
C ASP A 58 9.10 1.67 -10.40
N GLU A 59 8.81 2.86 -9.93
CA GLU A 59 9.67 3.66 -9.06
C GLU A 59 9.22 3.66 -7.61
N THR A 60 7.91 3.64 -7.38
CA THR A 60 7.32 3.54 -6.03
C THR A 60 6.84 2.12 -5.79
N MET A 61 7.33 1.51 -4.72
CA MET A 61 7.02 0.13 -4.37
C MET A 61 6.46 0.04 -2.95
N MET A 62 5.35 -0.66 -2.80
CA MET A 62 4.73 -0.98 -1.52
C MET A 62 4.49 -2.48 -1.42
N LEU A 63 4.79 -3.05 -0.26
CA LEU A 63 4.48 -4.44 0.06
C LEU A 63 3.34 -4.48 1.08
N ALA A 64 2.22 -5.06 0.71
CA ALA A 64 1.11 -5.34 1.60
C ALA A 64 1.11 -6.83 2.00
N THR A 65 1.10 -7.10 3.29
CA THR A 65 1.02 -8.46 3.84
C THR A 65 -0.18 -8.59 4.74
N THR A 66 -0.84 -9.73 4.68
CA THR A 66 -2.00 -10.04 5.51
C THR A 66 -1.74 -11.34 6.26
N THR A 67 -1.99 -11.33 7.55
CA THR A 67 -1.95 -12.52 8.41
C THR A 67 -3.25 -12.63 9.20
N ALA A 68 -3.73 -13.85 9.40
CA ALA A 68 -4.96 -14.13 10.13
C ALA A 68 -4.69 -15.17 11.23
N SER A 69 -5.31 -14.98 12.40
CA SER A 69 -5.22 -15.98 13.46
C SER A 69 -6.02 -17.22 13.09
N ASN A 70 -5.49 -18.40 13.42
CA ASN A 70 -6.18 -19.69 13.17
C ASN A 70 -7.40 -19.91 14.09
N GLN A 71 -7.49 -19.17 15.20
CA GLN A 71 -8.56 -19.30 16.18
C GLN A 71 -9.27 -17.97 16.39
N PRO A 72 -10.58 -17.99 16.59
CA PRO A 72 -11.33 -16.79 16.95
C PRO A 72 -10.84 -16.26 18.30
N ARG A 73 -10.76 -14.95 18.44
CA ARG A 73 -10.38 -14.32 19.70
C ARG A 73 -11.60 -14.27 20.63
N GLU A 74 -11.51 -14.96 21.74
CA GLU A 74 -12.59 -14.96 22.75
C GLU A 74 -12.75 -13.58 23.40
N GLY A 75 -14.00 -13.20 23.69
CA GLY A 75 -14.32 -11.95 24.37
C GLY A 75 -14.47 -10.72 23.47
N PHE A 76 -14.40 -10.88 22.15
CA PHE A 76 -14.66 -9.81 21.21
C PHE A 76 -16.00 -9.97 20.48
N ASP A 77 -16.87 -8.97 20.58
CA ASP A 77 -18.13 -8.92 19.86
C ASP A 77 -18.04 -8.32 18.45
N PHE A 78 -16.83 -7.83 18.08
CA PHE A 78 -16.57 -7.20 16.80
C PHE A 78 -15.42 -7.91 16.06
N PHE A 79 -15.29 -7.63 14.77
CA PHE A 79 -14.20 -8.13 13.94
C PHE A 79 -12.90 -7.38 14.23
N PRO A 80 -11.87 -8.04 14.81
CA PRO A 80 -10.59 -7.42 15.12
C PRO A 80 -9.71 -7.32 13.87
N LEU A 81 -9.85 -6.25 13.11
CA LEU A 81 -9.00 -5.90 11.98
C LEU A 81 -8.04 -4.80 12.37
N THR A 82 -6.75 -5.05 12.20
CA THR A 82 -5.67 -4.07 12.39
C THR A 82 -5.04 -3.77 11.04
N VAL A 83 -4.92 -2.50 10.71
CA VAL A 83 -4.26 -2.03 9.49
C VAL A 83 -3.15 -1.06 9.89
N ASP A 84 -1.92 -1.40 9.53
CA ASP A 84 -0.73 -0.62 9.81
C ASP A 84 -0.04 -0.21 8.52
N VAL A 85 0.35 1.07 8.42
CA VAL A 85 1.18 1.59 7.34
C VAL A 85 2.53 1.97 7.89
N GLU A 86 3.57 1.30 7.43
CA GLU A 86 4.96 1.53 7.83
C GLU A 86 5.70 2.36 6.79
N GLU A 87 5.97 3.60 7.14
CA GLU A 87 6.81 4.51 6.37
C GLU A 87 8.26 4.31 6.80
N ARG A 88 9.08 3.74 5.92
CA ARG A 88 10.51 3.52 6.18
C ARG A 88 11.34 4.67 5.60
N MET A 89 12.29 5.18 6.38
CA MET A 89 13.14 6.30 5.94
C MET A 89 14.01 5.93 4.74
N TYR A 90 14.45 4.67 4.64
CA TYR A 90 15.21 4.19 3.51
C TYR A 90 14.42 4.27 2.18
N ALA A 91 13.09 4.14 2.23
CA ALA A 91 12.25 4.26 1.05
C ALA A 91 12.34 5.64 0.38
N ALA A 92 12.62 6.67 1.17
CA ALA A 92 12.87 8.04 0.71
C ALA A 92 14.37 8.37 0.59
N GLY A 93 15.27 7.37 0.62
CA GLY A 93 16.71 7.57 0.58
C GLY A 93 17.29 8.29 1.81
N LYS A 94 16.59 8.23 2.94
CA LYS A 94 17.00 8.92 4.17
C LYS A 94 17.50 7.93 5.22
N ILE A 95 18.45 8.37 6.03
CA ILE A 95 18.98 7.60 7.15
C ILE A 95 18.35 8.11 8.46
N PRO A 96 17.81 7.24 9.33
CA PRO A 96 17.36 7.63 10.65
C PRO A 96 18.56 8.16 11.46
N GLY A 97 18.53 9.40 11.92
CA GLY A 97 19.75 9.98 12.50
C GLY A 97 19.55 10.89 13.71
N SER A 98 18.34 11.23 14.11
CA SER A 98 18.11 12.09 15.28
C SER A 98 16.96 11.59 16.13
N PHE A 99 16.91 12.06 17.37
CA PHE A 99 15.83 11.72 18.31
C PHE A 99 14.43 11.98 17.73
N PHE A 100 14.27 13.04 16.95
CA PHE A 100 13.00 13.41 16.31
C PHE A 100 12.72 12.69 14.97
N ARG A 101 13.70 11.97 14.43
CA ARG A 101 13.60 11.22 13.17
C ARG A 101 13.73 9.72 13.38
N ARG A 102 13.25 9.21 14.50
CA ARG A 102 13.22 7.77 14.79
C ARG A 102 12.04 7.12 14.09
N GLU A 103 12.30 6.00 13.43
CA GLU A 103 11.28 5.06 13.05
C GLU A 103 10.71 4.44 14.33
N GLY A 104 9.41 4.54 14.58
CA GLY A 104 8.82 3.98 15.78
C GLY A 104 7.42 4.49 16.07
N ARG A 105 7.08 5.70 15.60
CA ARG A 105 5.71 6.19 15.63
C ARG A 105 5.24 6.48 14.22
N PRO A 106 4.08 5.94 13.80
CA PRO A 106 3.48 6.29 12.53
C PRO A 106 3.18 7.79 12.50
N SER A 107 3.38 8.41 11.34
CA SER A 107 2.98 9.80 11.10
C SER A 107 1.46 9.93 11.19
N THR A 108 0.95 11.13 11.45
CA THR A 108 -0.51 11.41 11.40
C THR A 108 -1.10 11.00 10.05
N GLN A 109 -0.33 11.11 9.00
CA GLN A 109 -0.72 10.76 7.65
C GLN A 109 -0.81 9.24 7.46
N ALA A 110 0.16 8.49 7.97
CA ALA A 110 0.10 7.03 8.00
C ALA A 110 -1.15 6.55 8.74
N ILE A 111 -1.49 7.16 9.88
CA ILE A 111 -2.71 6.85 10.63
C ILE A 111 -3.97 7.13 9.81
N LEU A 112 -4.01 8.24 9.08
CA LEU A 112 -5.14 8.56 8.19
C LEU A 112 -5.22 7.57 7.01
N ALA A 113 -4.08 7.18 6.43
CA ALA A 113 -4.01 6.16 5.40
C ALA A 113 -4.52 4.81 5.90
N CYS A 114 -4.15 4.38 7.11
CA CYS A 114 -4.69 3.16 7.74
C CYS A 114 -6.23 3.19 7.79
N ARG A 115 -6.82 4.32 8.16
CA ARG A 115 -8.28 4.47 8.20
C ARG A 115 -8.93 4.45 6.83
N LEU A 116 -8.27 5.04 5.82
CA LEU A 116 -8.76 5.01 4.44
C LEU A 116 -8.75 3.60 3.88
N ILE A 117 -7.78 2.77 4.27
CA ILE A 117 -7.67 1.37 3.86
C ILE A 117 -8.66 0.49 4.64
N ASP A 118 -8.80 0.68 5.96
CA ASP A 118 -9.71 -0.10 6.81
C ASP A 118 -11.16 0.01 6.33
N ARG A 119 -11.62 1.20 5.95
CA ARG A 119 -13.01 1.45 5.57
C ARG A 119 -13.51 0.60 4.39
N PRO A 120 -12.85 0.53 3.24
CA PRO A 120 -13.26 -0.33 2.15
C PRO A 120 -12.94 -1.80 2.39
N LEU A 121 -11.90 -2.11 3.18
CA LEU A 121 -11.45 -3.48 3.41
C LEU A 121 -12.37 -4.22 4.39
N ARG A 122 -12.79 -3.59 5.48
CA ARG A 122 -13.60 -4.20 6.53
C ARG A 122 -14.91 -4.86 6.02
N PRO A 123 -15.70 -4.26 5.15
CA PRO A 123 -16.92 -4.87 4.65
C PRO A 123 -16.70 -6.05 3.68
N THR A 124 -15.48 -6.27 3.18
CA THR A 124 -15.19 -7.40 2.27
C THR A 124 -15.07 -8.73 3.02
N PHE A 125 -14.83 -8.68 4.33
CA PHE A 125 -14.78 -9.88 5.16
C PHE A 125 -16.16 -10.42 5.48
N VAL A 126 -16.23 -11.73 5.71
CA VAL A 126 -17.46 -12.42 6.05
C VAL A 126 -18.03 -11.89 7.37
N LYS A 127 -19.33 -11.61 7.39
CA LYS A 127 -20.01 -11.15 8.61
C LYS A 127 -19.90 -12.20 9.72
N GLY A 128 -19.51 -11.75 10.91
CA GLY A 128 -19.34 -12.61 12.07
C GLY A 128 -17.95 -13.23 12.21
N LEU A 129 -16.99 -12.89 11.32
CA LEU A 129 -15.60 -13.28 11.50
C LEU A 129 -15.06 -12.68 12.81
N ARG A 130 -14.46 -13.53 13.65
CA ARG A 130 -13.85 -13.14 14.94
C ARG A 130 -12.37 -13.45 15.04
N ASN A 131 -11.79 -13.95 13.95
CA ASN A 131 -10.36 -14.15 13.84
C ASN A 131 -9.68 -12.79 13.76
N GLU A 132 -8.57 -12.64 14.46
CA GLU A 132 -7.75 -11.44 14.36
C GLU A 132 -7.07 -11.42 12.98
N VAL A 133 -7.26 -10.33 12.25
CA VAL A 133 -6.62 -10.12 10.95
C VAL A 133 -5.74 -8.87 11.04
N GLN A 134 -4.48 -9.02 10.67
CA GLN A 134 -3.55 -7.92 10.58
C GLN A 134 -3.12 -7.70 9.13
N VAL A 135 -3.20 -6.46 8.67
CA VAL A 135 -2.69 -6.02 7.37
C VAL A 135 -1.58 -5.02 7.62
N VAL A 136 -0.38 -5.33 7.15
CA VAL A 136 0.78 -4.45 7.25
C VAL A 136 1.19 -4.02 5.85
N ILE A 137 1.28 -2.71 5.63
CA ILE A 137 1.68 -2.12 4.36
C ILE A 137 3.00 -1.40 4.60
N THR A 138 4.06 -1.91 3.99
CA THR A 138 5.41 -1.34 4.09
C THR A 138 5.75 -0.58 2.81
N VAL A 139 6.08 0.70 2.92
CA VAL A 139 6.61 1.49 1.81
C VAL A 139 8.08 1.12 1.62
N MET A 140 8.40 0.47 0.50
CA MET A 140 9.74 -0.08 0.21
C MET A 140 10.60 0.90 -0.58
N SER A 141 10.00 1.60 -1.54
CA SER A 141 10.65 2.68 -2.29
C SER A 141 9.66 3.78 -2.63
N GLN A 142 10.15 4.99 -2.78
CA GLN A 142 9.35 6.16 -3.12
C GLN A 142 10.13 7.07 -4.06
N HIS A 143 9.56 7.36 -5.23
CA HIS A 143 10.10 8.38 -6.10
C HIS A 143 9.74 9.78 -5.58
N PRO A 144 10.71 10.71 -5.49
CA PRO A 144 10.47 12.06 -4.91
C PRO A 144 9.44 12.89 -5.68
N GLU A 145 9.25 12.62 -6.96
CA GLU A 145 8.33 13.33 -7.85
C GLU A 145 6.98 12.61 -8.04
N ALA A 146 6.82 11.38 -7.52
CA ALA A 146 5.55 10.68 -7.60
C ALA A 146 4.47 11.43 -6.80
N VAL A 147 3.51 11.97 -7.51
CA VAL A 147 2.52 12.97 -7.06
C VAL A 147 1.65 12.51 -5.89
N SER A 148 1.48 11.22 -5.66
CA SER A 148 0.63 10.69 -4.58
C SER A 148 1.14 11.00 -3.17
N TYR A 149 2.45 11.28 -3.00
CA TYR A 149 3.05 11.65 -1.72
C TYR A 149 3.54 13.12 -1.65
N THR A 150 3.61 13.84 -2.77
CA THR A 150 4.12 15.21 -2.79
C THR A 150 3.16 16.22 -2.15
N HIS A 151 1.86 15.98 -2.17
CA HIS A 151 0.92 16.80 -1.41
C HIS A 151 1.14 16.69 0.10
N LEU A 152 1.67 15.58 0.57
CA LEU A 152 2.00 15.35 1.96
C LEU A 152 3.30 16.04 2.37
N ARG A 153 4.26 16.17 1.44
CA ARG A 153 5.55 16.84 1.67
C ARG A 153 5.51 18.35 1.54
N ALA A 154 4.62 18.90 0.72
CA ALA A 154 4.50 20.35 0.55
C ALA A 154 4.07 21.06 1.84
N HIS A 155 3.38 20.38 2.75
CA HIS A 155 3.03 20.90 4.07
C HIS A 155 4.18 20.85 5.08
N GLU A 156 5.11 19.88 4.99
CA GLU A 156 6.25 19.78 5.90
C GLU A 156 7.35 20.80 5.60
N THR A 157 7.52 21.22 4.34
CA THR A 157 8.52 22.21 3.94
C THR A 157 8.11 23.64 4.24
N ARG A 158 6.80 23.92 4.41
CA ARG A 158 6.32 25.28 4.78
C ARG A 158 6.40 25.59 6.27
N GLY A 159 6.66 24.60 7.12
CA GLY A 159 6.76 24.77 8.58
C GLY A 159 8.19 24.98 9.10
N ASN A 160 9.21 25.01 8.23
CA ASN A 160 10.63 25.14 8.61
C ASN A 160 11.33 26.36 7.96
N LEU A 161 10.59 27.45 7.70
CA LEU A 161 11.15 28.76 7.40
C LEU A 161 10.78 29.73 8.52
#